data_bd477eadda3e78c56d5b29907c3c7a40
#
_entry.id   bd477eadda3e78c56d5b29907c3c7a40
#
_cell.length_a   1.000
_cell.length_b   1.000
_cell.length_c   1.000
_cell.angle_alpha   90.00
_cell.angle_beta   90.00
_cell.angle_gamma   90.00
#
_symmetry.space_group_name_H-M   'P 1'
#
loop_
_entity.id
_entity.type
_entity.pdbx_description
1 polymer ?
#
loop_
_entity_poly.entity_id
_entity_poly.type
_entity_poly.pdbx_seq_one_letter_code
_entity_poly.pdbx_strand_id
1 'polypeptide(L)'
;MVSIKPSFPAEWVPDEEVETCNRCDAAFSMINRKHHCRACGKIFCADCSSFTGSIPSYVSKVYHVKGGGLRLCESCNSVISTKKKSKRLIFIFSLLPLPIKELEVLLYINKKWKVAATCVISVFKSIQYKTGYHSWCGLERRLIHTHWKEFVGHSRLMVQTLKGLVGTTDISPFVRYFKTSKPSSTCKELYCDKCSKMFNPFDILELVYSQCTEQLIACQEFESWLGTSISKMNKEWILFLIPWILQIGKTQSSQRIIANNLLPLALDDKRIAYSIYFECELLSSSFYRAIQSRMMSSLDQSVREALRKSHLLLNILKDPEKLKTMSISVDGIALPYDPDCTLKYILHAQIKQLTSSTKPWAIPMQTSRGRIDLLQKTDDLRKDRLVITTMKLLRLLDGRLTYHDYHVFPITTTRGWVEMIPNSKTLYDIRKTSTIQNYIISFNKNKSSVVLRDTFMYSCASNCI
;
A
#
# COMPACT_ATOMS: atom_id res chain seq x y z
N MET A 1 -15.85 -0.51 -32.64
CA MET A 1 -14.38 -0.39 -32.80
C MET A 1 -13.73 -0.56 -31.43
N VAL A 2 -13.06 -1.69 -31.19
CA VAL A 2 -12.40 -1.94 -29.92
C VAL A 2 -11.08 -1.18 -29.90
N SER A 3 -11.01 -0.11 -29.12
CA SER A 3 -9.77 0.63 -28.87
C SER A 3 -8.88 -0.23 -27.98
N ILE A 4 -7.89 -0.89 -28.57
CA ILE A 4 -6.83 -1.55 -27.82
C ILE A 4 -5.94 -0.44 -27.29
N LYS A 5 -6.15 -0.04 -26.02
CA LYS A 5 -5.20 0.82 -25.31
C LYS A 5 -3.94 0.00 -25.05
N PRO A 6 -2.75 0.41 -25.49
CA PRO A 6 -1.52 -0.24 -25.03
C PRO A 6 -1.44 -0.08 -23.52
N SER A 7 -1.07 -1.15 -22.84
CA SER A 7 -0.73 -1.12 -21.41
C SER A 7 0.70 -0.57 -21.23
N PHE A 8 0.96 0.62 -21.75
CA PHE A 8 2.19 1.32 -21.50
C PHE A 8 1.98 2.21 -20.27
N PRO A 9 2.91 2.24 -19.33
CA PRO A 9 2.90 3.31 -18.35
C PRO A 9 2.96 4.63 -19.11
N ALA A 10 1.97 5.47 -18.91
CA ALA A 10 1.88 6.77 -19.54
C ALA A 10 2.74 7.80 -18.78
N GLU A 11 3.86 7.39 -18.24
CA GLU A 11 4.79 8.28 -17.57
C GLU A 11 5.87 8.71 -18.55
N TRP A 12 5.90 10.02 -18.78
CA TRP A 12 6.98 10.66 -19.50
C TRP A 12 8.18 10.75 -18.57
N VAL A 13 9.24 10.02 -18.90
CA VAL A 13 10.46 10.00 -18.11
C VAL A 13 11.21 11.32 -18.34
N PRO A 14 11.51 12.12 -17.30
CA PRO A 14 12.30 13.34 -17.42
C PRO A 14 13.70 13.09 -17.99
N ASP A 15 14.20 14.04 -18.79
CA ASP A 15 15.53 13.91 -19.40
C ASP A 15 16.65 13.81 -18.35
N GLU A 16 16.45 14.45 -17.20
CA GLU A 16 17.42 14.51 -16.10
C GLU A 16 17.59 13.16 -15.38
N GLU A 17 16.60 12.29 -15.47
CA GLU A 17 16.59 10.99 -14.76
C GLU A 17 17.31 9.86 -15.51
N VAL A 18 17.75 10.11 -16.77
CA VAL A 18 18.29 9.02 -17.62
C VAL A 18 19.58 9.43 -18.27
N GLU A 19 20.67 8.75 -17.96
CA GLU A 19 21.99 8.99 -18.50
C GLU A 19 22.34 8.08 -19.71
N THR A 20 21.65 6.94 -19.85
CA THR A 20 21.90 5.94 -20.90
C THR A 20 20.63 5.55 -21.66
N CYS A 21 20.80 5.05 -22.87
CA CYS A 21 19.69 4.56 -23.70
C CYS A 21 18.99 3.34 -23.06
N ASN A 22 17.70 3.40 -22.88
CA ASN A 22 16.87 2.32 -22.27
C ASN A 22 16.89 0.97 -23.02
N ARG A 23 17.68 0.85 -24.13
CA ARG A 23 17.77 -0.39 -24.92
C ARG A 23 19.20 -0.90 -25.10
N CYS A 24 20.11 -0.02 -25.47
CA CYS A 24 21.50 -0.41 -25.79
C CYS A 24 22.50 0.09 -24.76
N ASP A 25 22.04 0.72 -23.69
CA ASP A 25 22.83 1.27 -22.58
C ASP A 25 23.93 2.27 -22.99
N ALA A 26 23.93 2.72 -24.26
CA ALA A 26 24.85 3.74 -24.74
C ALA A 26 24.61 5.07 -23.99
N ALA A 27 25.67 5.65 -23.44
CA ALA A 27 25.61 6.92 -22.73
C ALA A 27 25.17 8.08 -23.66
N PHE A 28 24.33 8.96 -23.12
CA PHE A 28 23.92 10.16 -23.83
C PHE A 28 25.01 11.24 -23.76
N SER A 29 25.12 12.01 -24.84
CA SER A 29 26.10 13.07 -25.01
C SER A 29 25.56 14.15 -25.97
N MET A 30 26.36 15.17 -26.24
CA MET A 30 26.01 16.18 -27.25
C MET A 30 25.82 15.59 -28.67
N ILE A 31 26.48 14.48 -28.96
CA ILE A 31 26.37 13.77 -30.25
C ILE A 31 25.27 12.70 -30.18
N ASN A 32 25.22 11.92 -29.12
CA ASN A 32 24.21 10.88 -28.88
C ASN A 32 23.06 11.47 -28.05
N ARG A 33 22.10 12.10 -28.71
CA ARG A 33 21.02 12.84 -28.06
C ARG A 33 19.91 11.94 -27.52
N LYS A 34 19.23 12.41 -26.50
CA LYS A 34 18.04 11.80 -25.90
C LYS A 34 16.83 11.97 -26.79
N HIS A 35 16.09 10.88 -27.00
CA HIS A 35 14.86 10.87 -27.78
C HIS A 35 13.76 10.09 -27.04
N HIS A 36 12.62 10.71 -26.79
CA HIS A 36 11.49 10.03 -26.20
C HIS A 36 10.71 9.20 -27.24
N CYS A 37 10.36 7.98 -26.87
CA CYS A 37 9.35 7.21 -27.56
C CYS A 37 7.95 7.75 -27.21
N ARG A 38 7.19 8.20 -28.21
CA ARG A 38 5.85 8.79 -28.03
C ARG A 38 4.78 7.77 -27.64
N ALA A 39 5.10 6.48 -27.56
CA ALA A 39 4.19 5.45 -27.11
C ALA A 39 4.39 5.02 -25.66
N CYS A 40 5.65 4.90 -25.17
CA CYS A 40 5.94 4.46 -23.81
C CYS A 40 6.55 5.54 -22.90
N GLY A 41 6.87 6.73 -23.41
CA GLY A 41 7.46 7.82 -22.63
C GLY A 41 8.94 7.67 -22.26
N LYS A 42 9.57 6.52 -22.52
CA LYS A 42 10.97 6.24 -22.19
C LYS A 42 11.94 6.89 -23.18
N ILE A 43 13.21 7.04 -22.75
CA ILE A 43 14.28 7.72 -23.49
C ILE A 43 15.21 6.71 -24.17
N PHE A 44 15.53 6.97 -25.42
CA PHE A 44 16.37 6.13 -26.29
C PHE A 44 17.31 6.99 -27.14
N CYS A 45 18.39 6.38 -27.64
CA CYS A 45 19.23 7.01 -28.67
C CYS A 45 18.51 7.06 -30.04
N ALA A 46 19.08 7.78 -31.01
CA ALA A 46 18.50 7.93 -32.34
C ALA A 46 18.23 6.60 -33.04
N ASP A 47 19.17 5.65 -32.98
CA ASP A 47 19.08 4.35 -33.62
C ASP A 47 18.00 3.47 -32.99
N CYS A 48 17.92 3.42 -31.66
CA CYS A 48 16.93 2.62 -30.94
C CYS A 48 15.50 3.19 -30.99
N SER A 49 15.31 4.41 -31.47
CA SER A 49 14.03 5.09 -31.62
C SER A 49 13.83 5.69 -33.02
N SER A 50 14.46 5.13 -34.05
CA SER A 50 14.37 5.63 -35.44
C SER A 50 13.01 5.37 -36.13
N PHE A 51 12.13 4.61 -35.50
CA PHE A 51 10.84 4.25 -36.08
C PHE A 51 9.83 5.38 -35.96
N THR A 52 8.95 5.50 -36.94
CA THR A 52 7.83 6.45 -36.93
C THR A 52 6.50 5.72 -37.07
N GLY A 53 5.49 6.15 -36.36
CA GLY A 53 4.17 5.52 -36.41
C GLY A 53 3.07 6.42 -35.85
N SER A 54 1.81 6.03 -36.09
CA SER A 54 0.64 6.70 -35.52
C SER A 54 0.34 6.05 -34.15
N ILE A 55 0.33 6.84 -33.10
CA ILE A 55 -0.11 6.42 -31.77
C ILE A 55 -1.62 6.70 -31.60
N PRO A 56 -2.31 5.96 -30.72
CA PRO A 56 -3.70 6.23 -30.41
C PRO A 56 -3.93 7.66 -29.89
N SER A 57 -5.06 8.27 -30.27
CA SER A 57 -5.38 9.66 -29.94
C SER A 57 -5.35 9.98 -28.43
N TYR A 58 -5.66 9.01 -27.57
CA TYR A 58 -5.60 9.21 -26.13
C TYR A 58 -4.16 9.31 -25.61
N VAL A 59 -3.19 8.61 -26.22
CA VAL A 59 -1.77 8.72 -25.88
C VAL A 59 -1.23 10.07 -26.34
N SER A 60 -1.62 10.52 -27.55
CA SER A 60 -1.24 11.84 -28.06
C SER A 60 -1.80 12.98 -27.20
N LYS A 61 -2.96 12.80 -26.59
CA LYS A 61 -3.54 13.78 -25.64
C LYS A 61 -2.74 13.88 -24.36
N VAL A 62 -2.30 12.74 -23.79
CA VAL A 62 -1.49 12.72 -22.56
C VAL A 62 -0.16 13.44 -22.73
N TYR A 63 0.49 13.27 -23.89
CA TYR A 63 1.80 13.89 -24.14
C TYR A 63 1.71 15.22 -24.90
N HIS A 64 0.52 15.77 -25.10
CA HIS A 64 0.28 17.03 -25.87
C HIS A 64 0.94 17.06 -27.25
N VAL A 65 1.07 15.89 -27.92
CA VAL A 65 1.74 15.77 -29.21
C VAL A 65 0.71 15.83 -30.34
N LYS A 66 0.86 16.81 -31.24
CA LYS A 66 -0.01 16.95 -32.43
C LYS A 66 0.48 16.02 -33.54
N GLY A 67 -0.47 15.32 -34.18
CA GLY A 67 -0.50 14.30 -35.20
C GLY A 67 0.63 14.16 -36.23
N GLY A 68 0.68 12.99 -36.94
CA GLY A 68 1.67 12.63 -37.95
C GLY A 68 2.77 11.72 -37.39
N GLY A 69 3.57 11.07 -38.23
CA GLY A 69 4.54 10.05 -37.85
C GLY A 69 5.41 10.34 -36.62
N LEU A 70 4.92 9.88 -35.47
CA LEU A 70 5.56 10.12 -34.16
C LEU A 70 6.69 9.11 -33.92
N ARG A 71 7.78 9.57 -33.34
CA ARG A 71 8.95 8.74 -33.01
C ARG A 71 8.60 7.62 -32.04
N LEU A 72 9.01 6.40 -32.37
CA LEU A 72 8.77 5.21 -31.57
C LEU A 72 10.07 4.44 -31.33
N CYS A 73 10.22 3.81 -30.17
CA CYS A 73 11.25 2.80 -29.97
C CYS A 73 10.88 1.52 -30.73
N GLU A 74 11.86 0.66 -30.99
CA GLU A 74 11.67 -0.57 -31.73
C GLU A 74 10.59 -1.48 -31.10
N SER A 75 10.60 -1.64 -29.79
CA SER A 75 9.62 -2.46 -29.08
C SER A 75 8.19 -1.93 -29.28
N CYS A 76 7.97 -0.62 -29.16
CA CYS A 76 6.67 -0.02 -29.37
C CYS A 76 6.25 -0.06 -30.85
N ASN A 77 7.18 0.19 -31.78
CA ASN A 77 6.93 0.08 -33.20
C ASN A 77 6.53 -1.35 -33.59
N SER A 78 7.26 -2.34 -33.07
CA SER A 78 6.94 -3.76 -33.28
C SER A 78 5.51 -4.08 -32.81
N VAL A 79 5.13 -3.66 -31.59
CA VAL A 79 3.79 -3.88 -31.04
C VAL A 79 2.71 -3.15 -31.86
N ILE A 80 2.94 -1.90 -32.23
CA ILE A 80 1.95 -1.08 -32.99
C ILE A 80 1.78 -1.60 -34.41
N SER A 81 2.88 -1.92 -35.10
CA SER A 81 2.83 -2.48 -36.47
C SER A 81 2.20 -3.87 -36.50
N THR A 82 2.51 -4.68 -35.51
CA THR A 82 1.94 -6.01 -35.31
C THR A 82 0.45 -5.97 -35.05
N LYS A 83 0.00 -5.06 -34.17
CA LYS A 83 -1.43 -4.85 -33.86
C LYS A 83 -2.24 -4.43 -35.10
N LYS A 84 -1.67 -3.67 -36.02
CA LYS A 84 -2.37 -3.32 -37.28
C LYS A 84 -2.60 -4.54 -38.16
N LYS A 85 -1.63 -5.45 -38.30
CA LYS A 85 -1.66 -6.58 -39.24
C LYS A 85 -2.41 -7.82 -38.68
N SER A 86 -2.58 -7.94 -37.38
CA SER A 86 -3.11 -9.15 -36.73
C SER A 86 -4.32 -8.91 -35.82
N LYS A 87 -4.97 -7.74 -35.88
CA LYS A 87 -6.09 -7.38 -35.01
C LYS A 87 -7.22 -8.42 -34.98
N ARG A 88 -7.59 -8.97 -36.15
CA ARG A 88 -8.65 -10.00 -36.24
C ARG A 88 -8.24 -11.30 -35.54
N LEU A 89 -6.99 -11.75 -35.74
CA LEU A 89 -6.48 -12.96 -35.10
C LEU A 89 -6.32 -12.80 -33.59
N ILE A 90 -5.83 -11.65 -33.13
CA ILE A 90 -5.76 -11.32 -31.70
C ILE A 90 -7.16 -11.36 -31.07
N PHE A 91 -8.16 -10.80 -31.77
CA PHE A 91 -9.54 -10.85 -31.30
C PHE A 91 -10.05 -12.29 -31.23
N ILE A 92 -9.88 -13.08 -32.28
CA ILE A 92 -10.29 -14.50 -32.32
C ILE A 92 -9.60 -15.28 -31.21
N PHE A 93 -8.27 -15.19 -31.08
CA PHE A 93 -7.52 -15.95 -30.08
C PHE A 93 -7.87 -15.56 -28.65
N SER A 94 -8.27 -14.30 -28.41
CA SER A 94 -8.73 -13.87 -27.09
C SER A 94 -10.12 -14.41 -26.69
N LEU A 95 -10.83 -15.03 -27.63
CA LEU A 95 -12.14 -15.64 -27.43
C LEU A 95 -12.11 -17.18 -27.44
N LEU A 96 -10.95 -17.78 -27.80
CA LEU A 96 -10.84 -19.24 -27.79
C LEU A 96 -10.92 -19.77 -26.35
N PRO A 97 -11.84 -20.68 -26.03
CA PRO A 97 -11.97 -21.24 -24.70
C PRO A 97 -10.92 -22.34 -24.42
N LEU A 98 -9.73 -22.22 -25.00
CA LEU A 98 -8.62 -23.15 -24.81
C LEU A 98 -7.71 -22.62 -23.71
N PRO A 99 -7.12 -23.48 -22.87
CA PRO A 99 -6.10 -23.10 -21.92
C PRO A 99 -4.99 -22.26 -22.58
N ILE A 100 -4.48 -21.24 -21.90
CA ILE A 100 -3.45 -20.36 -22.48
C ILE A 100 -2.21 -21.14 -22.96
N LYS A 101 -1.86 -22.22 -22.27
CA LYS A 101 -0.76 -23.12 -22.70
C LYS A 101 -1.00 -23.73 -24.08
N GLU A 102 -2.25 -24.06 -24.42
CA GLU A 102 -2.59 -24.62 -25.71
C GLU A 102 -2.52 -23.59 -26.84
N LEU A 103 -2.70 -22.30 -26.53
CA LEU A 103 -2.44 -21.24 -27.51
C LEU A 103 -0.98 -21.14 -27.94
N GLU A 104 -0.04 -21.74 -27.18
CA GLU A 104 1.37 -21.81 -27.59
C GLU A 104 1.57 -22.61 -28.87
N VAL A 105 0.74 -23.58 -29.20
CA VAL A 105 0.77 -24.32 -30.47
C VAL A 105 0.60 -23.39 -31.67
N LEU A 106 -0.18 -22.31 -31.51
CA LEU A 106 -0.41 -21.31 -32.56
C LEU A 106 0.83 -20.50 -32.91
N LEU A 107 1.87 -20.54 -32.06
CA LEU A 107 3.16 -19.89 -32.32
C LEU A 107 3.92 -20.53 -33.50
N TYR A 108 3.59 -21.78 -33.82
CA TYR A 108 4.33 -22.59 -34.81
C TYR A 108 3.60 -22.70 -36.17
N ILE A 109 2.37 -22.20 -36.31
CA ILE A 109 1.58 -22.35 -37.55
C ILE A 109 2.13 -21.45 -38.66
N ASN A 110 2.23 -20.17 -38.43
CA ASN A 110 2.82 -19.21 -39.34
C ASN A 110 3.14 -17.88 -38.65
N LYS A 111 3.88 -16.99 -39.34
CA LYS A 111 4.33 -15.70 -38.77
C LYS A 111 3.20 -14.82 -38.28
N LYS A 112 2.04 -14.78 -38.95
CA LYS A 112 0.88 -13.96 -38.53
C LYS A 112 0.23 -14.52 -37.26
N TRP A 113 0.08 -15.84 -37.17
CA TRP A 113 -0.48 -16.53 -36.02
C TRP A 113 0.46 -16.44 -34.82
N LYS A 114 1.75 -16.66 -35.02
CA LYS A 114 2.78 -16.47 -33.99
C LYS A 114 2.67 -15.09 -33.35
N VAL A 115 2.62 -14.05 -34.14
CA VAL A 115 2.52 -12.68 -33.68
C VAL A 115 1.25 -12.45 -32.85
N ALA A 116 0.10 -12.96 -33.32
CA ALA A 116 -1.18 -12.79 -32.62
C ALA A 116 -1.21 -13.59 -31.32
N ALA A 117 -0.75 -14.84 -31.31
CA ALA A 117 -0.69 -15.68 -30.13
C ALA A 117 0.28 -15.10 -29.10
N THR A 118 1.48 -14.67 -29.50
CA THR A 118 2.44 -13.99 -28.61
C THR A 118 1.80 -12.77 -27.94
N CYS A 119 1.05 -11.96 -28.69
CA CYS A 119 0.37 -10.80 -28.12
C CYS A 119 -0.66 -11.21 -27.04
N VAL A 120 -1.49 -12.23 -27.33
CA VAL A 120 -2.52 -12.72 -26.39
C VAL A 120 -1.88 -13.30 -25.14
N ILE A 121 -0.90 -14.18 -25.28
CA ILE A 121 -0.18 -14.82 -24.17
C ILE A 121 0.56 -13.78 -23.32
N SER A 122 1.22 -12.81 -23.95
CA SER A 122 1.93 -11.74 -23.25
C SER A 122 0.98 -10.87 -22.43
N VAL A 123 -0.17 -10.50 -23.02
CA VAL A 123 -1.19 -9.71 -22.29
C VAL A 123 -1.78 -10.51 -21.15
N PHE A 124 -2.08 -11.80 -21.36
CA PHE A 124 -2.56 -12.67 -20.29
C PHE A 124 -1.58 -12.74 -19.11
N LYS A 125 -0.29 -12.99 -19.41
CA LYS A 125 0.77 -13.01 -18.37
C LYS A 125 0.90 -11.67 -17.64
N SER A 126 0.64 -10.54 -18.30
CA SER A 126 0.74 -9.21 -17.68
C SER A 126 -0.41 -8.87 -16.71
N ILE A 127 -1.56 -9.56 -16.83
CA ILE A 127 -2.74 -9.31 -15.98
C ILE A 127 -2.39 -9.47 -14.50
N GLN A 128 -1.60 -10.48 -14.13
CA GLN A 128 -1.19 -10.76 -12.76
C GLN A 128 -0.38 -9.63 -12.10
N TYR A 129 0.26 -8.76 -12.88
CA TYR A 129 1.09 -7.66 -12.36
C TYR A 129 0.36 -6.31 -12.33
N LYS A 130 -0.92 -6.25 -12.75
CA LYS A 130 -1.68 -5.01 -12.67
C LYS A 130 -2.09 -4.69 -11.24
N THR A 131 -1.89 -3.45 -10.87
CA THR A 131 -2.30 -2.89 -9.57
C THR A 131 -3.70 -2.29 -9.63
N GLY A 132 -4.28 -1.95 -8.48
CA GLY A 132 -5.61 -1.37 -8.31
C GLY A 132 -5.87 -0.10 -9.12
N TYR A 133 -4.83 0.64 -9.48
CA TYR A 133 -4.94 1.90 -10.24
C TYR A 133 -5.06 1.73 -11.76
N HIS A 134 -4.79 0.53 -12.29
CA HIS A 134 -4.83 0.31 -13.73
C HIS A 134 -6.23 -0.01 -14.21
N SER A 135 -6.68 0.72 -15.24
CA SER A 135 -7.92 0.39 -15.95
C SER A 135 -7.68 -0.77 -16.94
N TRP A 136 -8.66 -1.67 -17.03
CA TRP A 136 -8.62 -2.80 -17.95
C TRP A 136 -8.87 -2.35 -19.40
N CYS A 137 -8.01 -2.75 -20.33
CA CYS A 137 -8.29 -2.59 -21.75
C CYS A 137 -9.24 -3.68 -22.27
N GLY A 138 -9.83 -3.46 -23.46
CA GLY A 138 -10.80 -4.41 -24.02
C GLY A 138 -10.25 -5.82 -24.28
N LEU A 139 -8.95 -5.97 -24.58
CA LEU A 139 -8.32 -7.28 -24.72
C LEU A 139 -8.18 -7.99 -23.38
N GLU A 140 -7.72 -7.29 -22.35
CA GLU A 140 -7.58 -7.84 -20.99
C GLU A 140 -8.92 -8.29 -20.42
N ARG A 141 -9.98 -7.48 -20.57
CA ARG A 141 -11.33 -7.87 -20.14
C ARG A 141 -11.82 -9.14 -20.84
N ARG A 142 -11.60 -9.28 -22.16
CA ARG A 142 -11.95 -10.51 -22.89
C ARG A 142 -11.17 -11.72 -22.38
N LEU A 143 -9.86 -11.56 -22.18
CA LEU A 143 -9.02 -12.66 -21.66
C LEU A 143 -9.47 -13.09 -20.27
N ILE A 144 -9.75 -12.14 -19.38
CA ILE A 144 -10.30 -12.44 -18.07
C ILE A 144 -11.63 -13.17 -18.21
N HIS A 145 -12.52 -12.70 -19.06
CA HIS A 145 -13.84 -13.30 -19.27
C HIS A 145 -13.78 -14.73 -19.82
N THR A 146 -12.86 -14.97 -20.75
CA THR A 146 -12.72 -16.29 -21.40
C THR A 146 -11.93 -17.28 -20.55
N HIS A 147 -10.90 -16.80 -19.83
CA HIS A 147 -9.92 -17.64 -19.14
C HIS A 147 -9.97 -17.50 -17.60
N TRP A 148 -11.06 -16.98 -17.04
CA TRP A 148 -11.15 -16.72 -15.60
C TRP A 148 -10.85 -17.95 -14.72
N LYS A 149 -11.14 -19.17 -15.20
CA LYS A 149 -10.85 -20.42 -14.49
C LYS A 149 -9.36 -20.67 -14.30
N GLU A 150 -8.52 -20.16 -15.18
CA GLU A 150 -7.06 -20.30 -15.06
C GLU A 150 -6.46 -19.40 -13.98
N PHE A 151 -7.22 -18.39 -13.52
CA PHE A 151 -6.83 -17.54 -12.40
C PHE A 151 -7.25 -18.08 -11.03
N VAL A 152 -7.99 -19.21 -11.02
CA VAL A 152 -8.41 -19.87 -9.78
C VAL A 152 -7.21 -20.53 -9.12
N GLY A 153 -7.06 -20.31 -7.82
CA GLY A 153 -5.93 -20.85 -7.05
C GLY A 153 -4.81 -19.86 -6.76
N HIS A 154 -4.89 -18.64 -7.28
CA HIS A 154 -3.99 -17.55 -6.94
C HIS A 154 -4.80 -16.40 -6.34
N SER A 155 -4.68 -16.11 -5.04
CA SER A 155 -5.48 -15.07 -4.38
C SER A 155 -5.34 -13.71 -5.07
N ARG A 156 -4.12 -13.31 -5.42
CA ARG A 156 -3.84 -12.07 -6.14
C ARG A 156 -4.51 -12.01 -7.52
N LEU A 157 -4.54 -13.13 -8.25
CA LEU A 157 -5.20 -13.21 -9.55
C LEU A 157 -6.73 -13.21 -9.41
N MET A 158 -7.28 -13.69 -8.30
CA MET A 158 -8.73 -13.60 -8.02
C MET A 158 -9.21 -12.15 -8.00
N VAL A 159 -8.51 -11.29 -7.25
CA VAL A 159 -8.84 -9.84 -7.19
C VAL A 159 -8.77 -9.22 -8.58
N GLN A 160 -7.72 -9.50 -9.34
CA GLN A 160 -7.56 -8.99 -10.70
C GLN A 160 -8.67 -9.50 -11.63
N THR A 161 -9.04 -10.77 -11.52
CA THR A 161 -10.14 -11.37 -12.30
C THR A 161 -11.47 -10.70 -11.97
N LEU A 162 -11.80 -10.56 -10.70
CA LEU A 162 -13.04 -9.92 -10.25
C LEU A 162 -13.12 -8.46 -10.71
N LYS A 163 -12.03 -7.70 -10.62
CA LYS A 163 -11.96 -6.34 -11.16
C LYS A 163 -12.21 -6.27 -12.67
N GLY A 164 -11.72 -7.26 -13.40
CA GLY A 164 -11.93 -7.34 -14.86
C GLY A 164 -13.34 -7.71 -15.27
N LEU A 165 -14.08 -8.41 -14.42
CA LEU A 165 -15.46 -8.84 -14.64
C LEU A 165 -16.49 -7.79 -14.25
N VAL A 166 -16.14 -6.84 -13.40
CA VAL A 166 -17.05 -5.77 -12.95
C VAL A 166 -17.61 -4.97 -14.12
N GLY A 167 -18.94 -4.75 -14.09
CA GLY A 167 -19.66 -3.97 -15.09
C GLY A 167 -19.87 -4.68 -16.43
N THR A 168 -19.48 -5.95 -16.57
CA THR A 168 -19.70 -6.74 -17.79
C THR A 168 -20.75 -7.85 -17.60
N THR A 169 -20.83 -8.41 -16.41
CA THR A 169 -21.73 -9.53 -16.06
C THR A 169 -21.98 -9.54 -14.55
N ASP A 170 -22.97 -10.32 -14.12
CA ASP A 170 -23.13 -10.70 -12.72
C ASP A 170 -21.89 -11.48 -12.26
N ILE A 171 -21.22 -11.01 -11.23
CA ILE A 171 -19.99 -11.62 -10.69
C ILE A 171 -20.28 -12.73 -9.67
N SER A 172 -21.52 -12.88 -9.21
CA SER A 172 -21.90 -13.86 -8.17
C SER A 172 -21.50 -15.30 -8.50
N PRO A 173 -21.68 -15.81 -9.75
CA PRO A 173 -21.24 -17.16 -10.10
C PRO A 173 -19.71 -17.35 -9.96
N PHE A 174 -18.93 -16.32 -10.32
CA PHE A 174 -17.46 -16.37 -10.23
C PHE A 174 -17.01 -16.36 -8.76
N VAL A 175 -17.63 -15.54 -7.94
CA VAL A 175 -17.34 -15.49 -6.49
C VAL A 175 -17.66 -16.85 -5.85
N ARG A 176 -18.81 -17.45 -6.16
CA ARG A 176 -19.16 -18.78 -5.66
C ARG A 176 -18.15 -19.84 -6.08
N TYR A 177 -17.72 -19.83 -7.33
CA TYR A 177 -16.72 -20.76 -7.83
C TYR A 177 -15.38 -20.62 -7.11
N PHE A 178 -14.88 -19.38 -6.90
CA PHE A 178 -13.65 -19.13 -6.14
C PHE A 178 -13.74 -19.63 -4.70
N LYS A 179 -14.88 -19.43 -4.04
CA LYS A 179 -15.11 -19.94 -2.66
C LYS A 179 -15.10 -21.46 -2.58
N THR A 180 -15.62 -22.16 -3.60
CA THR A 180 -15.79 -23.62 -3.59
C THR A 180 -14.61 -24.38 -4.20
N SER A 181 -13.75 -23.73 -5.00
CA SER A 181 -12.58 -24.38 -5.59
C SER A 181 -11.66 -24.93 -4.50
N LYS A 182 -11.17 -26.18 -4.64
CA LYS A 182 -10.32 -26.82 -3.64
C LYS A 182 -8.91 -26.19 -3.66
N PRO A 183 -8.34 -25.81 -2.50
CA PRO A 183 -6.94 -25.39 -2.43
C PRO A 183 -6.01 -26.58 -2.71
N SER A 184 -4.79 -26.29 -3.13
CA SER A 184 -3.75 -27.33 -3.18
C SER A 184 -3.48 -27.83 -1.75
N SER A 185 -3.59 -29.14 -1.54
CA SER A 185 -3.50 -29.78 -0.23
C SER A 185 -2.13 -29.76 0.44
N THR A 186 -1.12 -29.21 -0.20
CA THR A 186 0.30 -29.29 0.21
C THR A 186 0.89 -27.99 0.75
N CYS A 187 0.13 -26.90 0.75
CA CYS A 187 0.67 -25.59 1.18
C CYS A 187 0.55 -25.41 2.69
N LYS A 188 1.69 -25.13 3.35
CA LYS A 188 1.79 -24.80 4.78
C LYS A 188 1.94 -23.31 5.05
N GLU A 189 2.03 -22.48 4.03
CA GLU A 189 2.21 -21.03 4.17
C GLU A 189 0.89 -20.34 4.53
N LEU A 190 0.94 -19.46 5.51
CA LEU A 190 -0.23 -18.75 6.05
C LEU A 190 -0.95 -17.90 4.99
N TYR A 191 -0.22 -17.37 4.02
CA TYR A 191 -0.70 -16.52 2.92
C TYR A 191 -0.17 -16.98 1.56
N CYS A 192 -0.31 -18.27 1.29
CA CYS A 192 0.10 -18.78 -0.01
C CYS A 192 -0.79 -18.24 -1.12
N ASP A 193 -0.19 -17.54 -2.06
CA ASP A 193 -0.87 -16.98 -3.24
C ASP A 193 -1.56 -18.06 -4.12
N LYS A 194 -1.14 -19.32 -3.99
CA LYS A 194 -1.63 -20.40 -4.83
C LYS A 194 -2.82 -21.16 -4.25
N CYS A 195 -3.01 -21.14 -2.93
CA CYS A 195 -3.99 -22.01 -2.28
C CYS A 195 -4.93 -21.33 -1.29
N SER A 196 -4.73 -20.05 -0.98
CA SER A 196 -5.62 -19.32 -0.09
C SER A 196 -6.98 -19.10 -0.74
N LYS A 197 -8.04 -19.47 -0.01
CA LYS A 197 -9.44 -19.16 -0.36
C LYS A 197 -9.91 -17.84 0.25
N MET A 198 -9.06 -17.18 0.99
CA MET A 198 -9.32 -15.93 1.69
C MET A 198 -8.53 -14.81 1.06
N PHE A 199 -9.07 -13.61 1.10
CA PHE A 199 -8.29 -12.42 0.78
C PHE A 199 -7.17 -12.28 1.80
N ASN A 200 -5.96 -12.10 1.30
CA ASN A 200 -4.82 -11.76 2.13
C ASN A 200 -4.81 -10.24 2.41
N PRO A 201 -3.96 -9.75 3.33
CA PRO A 201 -3.90 -8.33 3.64
C PRO A 201 -3.62 -7.43 2.44
N PHE A 202 -2.83 -7.88 1.48
CA PHE A 202 -2.49 -7.11 0.27
C PHE A 202 -3.66 -7.03 -0.70
N ASP A 203 -4.44 -8.11 -0.85
CA ASP A 203 -5.68 -8.10 -1.62
C ASP A 203 -6.66 -7.05 -1.08
N ILE A 204 -6.76 -6.94 0.25
CA ILE A 204 -7.60 -5.93 0.92
C ILE A 204 -7.09 -4.52 0.63
N LEU A 205 -5.79 -4.27 0.75
CA LEU A 205 -5.20 -2.98 0.39
C LEU A 205 -5.45 -2.65 -1.08
N GLU A 206 -5.28 -3.61 -1.99
CA GLU A 206 -5.54 -3.41 -3.40
C GLU A 206 -7.01 -3.07 -3.67
N LEU A 207 -7.94 -3.74 -2.98
CA LEU A 207 -9.38 -3.44 -3.06
C LEU A 207 -9.69 -2.04 -2.56
N VAL A 208 -9.11 -1.58 -1.45
CA VAL A 208 -9.32 -0.22 -0.90
C VAL A 208 -9.05 0.87 -1.94
N TYR A 209 -8.01 0.69 -2.74
CA TYR A 209 -7.60 1.66 -3.76
C TYR A 209 -8.15 1.38 -5.15
N SER A 210 -8.90 0.30 -5.34
CA SER A 210 -9.48 -0.04 -6.64
C SER A 210 -10.66 0.86 -7.00
N GLN A 211 -10.73 1.32 -8.24
CA GLN A 211 -11.89 2.04 -8.78
C GLN A 211 -13.14 1.17 -8.88
N CYS A 212 -12.99 -0.16 -8.79
CA CYS A 212 -14.09 -1.12 -8.91
C CYS A 212 -14.63 -1.59 -7.57
N THR A 213 -14.09 -1.10 -6.46
CA THR A 213 -14.41 -1.64 -5.12
C THR A 213 -15.90 -1.55 -4.80
N GLU A 214 -16.54 -0.44 -5.12
CA GLU A 214 -17.96 -0.26 -4.83
C GLU A 214 -18.86 -1.22 -5.61
N GLN A 215 -18.53 -1.46 -6.89
CA GLN A 215 -19.27 -2.42 -7.71
C GLN A 215 -19.02 -3.86 -7.23
N LEU A 216 -17.81 -4.19 -6.77
CA LEU A 216 -17.53 -5.51 -6.17
C LEU A 216 -18.31 -5.70 -4.87
N ILE A 217 -18.31 -4.70 -3.99
CA ILE A 217 -19.01 -4.74 -2.70
C ILE A 217 -20.54 -4.77 -2.87
N ALA A 218 -21.08 -4.24 -3.96
CA ALA A 218 -22.50 -4.34 -4.28
C ALA A 218 -22.95 -5.80 -4.52
N CYS A 219 -22.04 -6.71 -4.87
CA CYS A 219 -22.32 -8.15 -4.95
C CYS A 219 -22.33 -8.76 -3.54
N GLN A 220 -23.46 -9.26 -3.10
CA GLN A 220 -23.66 -9.81 -1.76
C GLN A 220 -22.74 -11.00 -1.46
N GLU A 221 -22.47 -11.86 -2.44
CA GLU A 221 -21.54 -12.98 -2.28
C GLU A 221 -20.11 -12.50 -2.06
N PHE A 222 -19.70 -11.43 -2.74
CA PHE A 222 -18.39 -10.80 -2.56
C PHE A 222 -18.30 -10.12 -1.19
N GLU A 223 -19.31 -9.34 -0.80
CA GLU A 223 -19.42 -8.71 0.51
C GLU A 223 -19.24 -9.73 1.64
N SER A 224 -20.01 -10.84 1.57
CA SER A 224 -19.92 -11.93 2.54
C SER A 224 -18.55 -12.60 2.57
N TRP A 225 -17.93 -12.80 1.42
CA TRP A 225 -16.60 -13.40 1.33
C TRP A 225 -15.51 -12.49 1.87
N LEU A 226 -15.54 -11.21 1.53
CA LEU A 226 -14.62 -10.21 2.07
C LEU A 226 -14.75 -10.10 3.59
N GLY A 227 -15.97 -10.03 4.10
CA GLY A 227 -16.25 -10.00 5.53
C GLY A 227 -15.71 -11.22 6.26
N THR A 228 -15.94 -12.42 5.72
CA THR A 228 -15.40 -13.67 6.27
C THR A 228 -13.86 -13.67 6.24
N SER A 229 -13.24 -13.11 5.21
CA SER A 229 -11.77 -13.02 5.13
C SER A 229 -11.21 -12.06 6.19
N ILE A 230 -11.87 -10.93 6.41
CA ILE A 230 -11.49 -9.98 7.47
C ILE A 230 -11.63 -10.61 8.86
N SER A 231 -12.76 -11.27 9.15
CA SER A 231 -13.03 -11.84 10.48
C SER A 231 -12.08 -12.97 10.87
N LYS A 232 -11.52 -13.68 9.88
CA LYS A 232 -10.56 -14.79 10.10
C LYS A 232 -9.09 -14.38 9.99
N MET A 233 -8.81 -13.12 9.70
CA MET A 233 -7.45 -12.63 9.57
C MET A 233 -6.78 -12.55 10.94
N ASN A 234 -5.45 -12.73 10.95
CA ASN A 234 -4.66 -12.52 12.15
C ASN A 234 -4.84 -11.09 12.69
N LYS A 235 -4.96 -10.94 14.01
CA LYS A 235 -5.21 -9.66 14.71
C LYS A 235 -4.18 -8.59 14.39
N GLU A 236 -2.92 -8.95 14.24
CA GLU A 236 -1.85 -8.00 13.90
C GLU A 236 -2.06 -7.40 12.50
N TRP A 237 -2.50 -8.20 11.53
CA TRP A 237 -2.89 -7.71 10.22
C TRP A 237 -4.14 -6.84 10.26
N ILE A 238 -5.11 -7.18 11.09
CA ILE A 238 -6.30 -6.34 11.28
C ILE A 238 -5.92 -4.98 11.82
N LEU A 239 -5.09 -4.93 12.89
CA LEU A 239 -4.60 -3.67 13.47
C LEU A 239 -3.88 -2.81 12.43
N PHE A 240 -3.06 -3.43 11.58
CA PHE A 240 -2.43 -2.75 10.46
C PHE A 240 -3.45 -2.19 9.45
N LEU A 241 -4.49 -2.96 9.12
CA LEU A 241 -5.44 -2.64 8.06
C LEU A 241 -6.58 -1.69 8.48
N ILE A 242 -6.87 -1.52 9.78
CA ILE A 242 -7.98 -0.68 10.27
C ILE A 242 -8.03 0.70 9.60
N PRO A 243 -6.93 1.49 9.54
CA PRO A 243 -6.97 2.81 8.93
C PRO A 243 -7.39 2.78 7.45
N TRP A 244 -7.05 1.69 6.76
CA TRP A 244 -7.35 1.50 5.34
C TRP A 244 -8.78 1.02 5.11
N ILE A 245 -9.23 0.02 5.90
CA ILE A 245 -10.58 -0.52 5.82
C ILE A 245 -11.61 0.56 6.16
N LEU A 246 -11.34 1.39 7.15
CA LEU A 246 -12.23 2.50 7.51
C LEU A 246 -12.37 3.52 6.37
N GLN A 247 -11.31 3.77 5.59
CA GLN A 247 -11.37 4.66 4.43
C GLN A 247 -12.24 4.13 3.28
N ILE A 248 -12.55 2.82 3.22
CA ILE A 248 -13.52 2.27 2.25
C ILE A 248 -14.94 2.78 2.53
N GLY A 249 -15.26 3.20 3.75
CA GLY A 249 -16.59 3.55 4.23
C GLY A 249 -17.27 4.74 3.54
N LYS A 250 -17.08 4.91 2.24
CA LYS A 250 -17.66 5.99 1.44
C LYS A 250 -19.11 5.72 1.01
N THR A 251 -19.50 4.45 0.87
CA THR A 251 -20.83 4.04 0.44
C THR A 251 -21.55 3.24 1.50
N GLN A 252 -22.87 3.14 1.37
CA GLN A 252 -23.70 2.39 2.31
C GLN A 252 -23.32 0.89 2.36
N SER A 253 -22.94 0.29 1.23
CA SER A 253 -22.52 -1.10 1.17
C SER A 253 -21.19 -1.33 1.90
N SER A 254 -20.20 -0.47 1.68
CA SER A 254 -18.92 -0.54 2.38
C SER A 254 -19.05 -0.25 3.88
N GLN A 255 -19.99 0.61 4.26
CA GLN A 255 -20.31 0.87 5.67
C GLN A 255 -20.85 -0.38 6.39
N ARG A 256 -21.66 -1.21 5.70
CA ARG A 256 -22.13 -2.49 6.25
C ARG A 256 -20.97 -3.46 6.50
N ILE A 257 -19.99 -3.55 5.60
CA ILE A 257 -18.80 -4.40 5.81
C ILE A 257 -18.06 -4.00 7.08
N ILE A 258 -17.82 -2.70 7.26
CA ILE A 258 -17.17 -2.18 8.46
C ILE A 258 -17.97 -2.55 9.71
N ALA A 259 -19.27 -2.23 9.71
CA ALA A 259 -20.12 -2.46 10.87
C ALA A 259 -20.29 -3.95 11.23
N ASN A 260 -20.39 -4.83 10.22
CA ASN A 260 -20.66 -6.24 10.44
C ASN A 260 -19.40 -7.08 10.68
N ASN A 261 -18.22 -6.63 10.26
CA ASN A 261 -17.01 -7.45 10.31
C ASN A 261 -15.90 -6.87 11.20
N LEU A 262 -15.77 -5.54 11.32
CA LEU A 262 -14.79 -4.93 12.22
C LEU A 262 -15.30 -4.75 13.65
N LEU A 263 -16.56 -4.38 13.82
CA LEU A 263 -17.10 -4.17 15.17
C LEU A 263 -17.08 -5.43 16.05
N PRO A 264 -17.46 -6.63 15.56
CA PRO A 264 -17.32 -7.84 16.36
C PRO A 264 -15.88 -8.10 16.83
N LEU A 265 -14.87 -7.83 15.98
CA LEU A 265 -13.47 -7.99 16.35
C LEU A 265 -13.04 -7.02 17.47
N ALA A 266 -13.65 -5.83 17.53
CA ALA A 266 -13.41 -4.86 18.58
C ALA A 266 -13.95 -5.34 19.95
N LEU A 267 -14.97 -6.21 19.98
CA LEU A 267 -15.47 -6.80 21.21
C LEU A 267 -14.54 -7.87 21.78
N ASP A 268 -13.78 -8.53 20.91
CA ASP A 268 -12.86 -9.60 21.28
C ASP A 268 -11.44 -9.12 21.63
N ASP A 269 -11.06 -7.92 21.14
CA ASP A 269 -9.70 -7.39 21.36
C ASP A 269 -9.72 -5.88 21.59
N LYS A 270 -9.33 -5.46 22.81
CA LYS A 270 -9.28 -4.04 23.16
C LYS A 270 -8.36 -3.20 22.28
N ARG A 271 -7.28 -3.77 21.71
CA ARG A 271 -6.37 -3.06 20.79
C ARG A 271 -7.09 -2.68 19.51
N ILE A 272 -7.94 -3.59 19.00
CA ILE A 272 -8.80 -3.33 17.84
C ILE A 272 -9.84 -2.27 18.17
N ALA A 273 -10.46 -2.34 19.37
CA ALA A 273 -11.41 -1.34 19.82
C ALA A 273 -10.78 0.07 19.88
N TYR A 274 -9.61 0.18 20.46
CA TYR A 274 -8.84 1.44 20.55
C TYR A 274 -8.48 1.97 19.17
N SER A 275 -7.96 1.12 18.29
CA SER A 275 -7.58 1.50 16.94
C SER A 275 -8.78 2.03 16.14
N ILE A 276 -9.93 1.36 16.19
CA ILE A 276 -11.16 1.81 15.54
C ILE A 276 -11.65 3.12 16.15
N TYR A 277 -11.67 3.22 17.47
CA TYR A 277 -12.18 4.40 18.18
C TYR A 277 -11.42 5.66 17.76
N PHE A 278 -10.10 5.65 17.87
CA PHE A 278 -9.28 6.82 17.59
C PHE A 278 -9.13 7.11 16.09
N GLU A 279 -9.23 6.11 15.24
CA GLU A 279 -9.29 6.34 13.80
C GLU A 279 -10.61 6.99 13.37
N CYS A 280 -11.73 6.59 13.99
CA CYS A 280 -13.03 7.25 13.78
C CYS A 280 -13.02 8.72 14.25
N GLU A 281 -12.34 9.03 15.36
CA GLU A 281 -12.13 10.43 15.81
C GLU A 281 -11.36 11.23 14.76
N LEU A 282 -10.27 10.68 14.23
CA LEU A 282 -9.44 11.34 13.20
C LEU A 282 -10.21 11.60 11.91
N LEU A 283 -11.07 10.66 11.48
CA LEU A 283 -11.88 10.75 10.25
C LEU A 283 -13.11 11.65 10.41
N SER A 284 -13.63 11.82 11.60
CA SER A 284 -14.61 12.81 12.10
C SER A 284 -15.92 13.03 11.33
N SER A 285 -16.32 12.12 10.41
CA SER A 285 -17.63 12.24 9.72
C SER A 285 -18.78 11.67 10.55
N SER A 286 -20.02 11.97 10.15
CA SER A 286 -21.24 11.45 10.80
C SER A 286 -21.27 9.92 10.84
N PHE A 287 -20.81 9.27 9.77
CA PHE A 287 -20.71 7.82 9.70
C PHE A 287 -19.74 7.26 10.76
N TYR A 288 -18.53 7.82 10.87
CA TYR A 288 -17.55 7.33 11.84
C TYR A 288 -17.98 7.56 13.27
N ARG A 289 -18.66 8.66 13.55
CA ARG A 289 -19.32 8.89 14.87
C ARG A 289 -20.38 7.83 15.18
N ALA A 290 -21.18 7.43 14.19
CA ALA A 290 -22.16 6.36 14.37
C ALA A 290 -21.52 4.99 14.64
N ILE A 291 -20.44 4.65 13.93
CA ILE A 291 -19.62 3.44 14.19
C ILE A 291 -19.07 3.46 15.61
N GLN A 292 -18.47 4.58 16.01
CA GLN A 292 -17.90 4.76 17.34
C GLN A 292 -18.96 4.62 18.44
N SER A 293 -20.11 5.26 18.29
CA SER A 293 -21.23 5.15 19.23
C SER A 293 -21.77 3.72 19.33
N ARG A 294 -21.95 3.04 18.20
CA ARG A 294 -22.38 1.63 18.18
C ARG A 294 -21.37 0.71 18.85
N MET A 295 -20.08 0.89 18.58
CA MET A 295 -19.02 0.14 19.24
C MET A 295 -19.05 0.39 20.76
N MET A 296 -19.08 1.65 21.19
CA MET A 296 -19.10 2.02 22.60
C MET A 296 -20.32 1.48 23.36
N SER A 297 -21.49 1.36 22.71
CA SER A 297 -22.66 0.76 23.36
C SER A 297 -22.52 -0.75 23.54
N SER A 298 -21.74 -1.43 22.72
CA SER A 298 -21.58 -2.90 22.72
C SER A 298 -20.37 -3.40 23.50
N LEU A 299 -19.40 -2.52 23.81
CA LEU A 299 -18.20 -2.88 24.58
C LEU A 299 -18.52 -3.14 26.04
N ASP A 300 -17.71 -3.98 26.69
CA ASP A 300 -17.73 -4.16 28.14
C ASP A 300 -17.49 -2.84 28.87
N GLN A 301 -18.09 -2.68 30.05
CA GLN A 301 -18.02 -1.45 30.82
C GLN A 301 -16.56 -1.06 31.14
N SER A 302 -15.71 -2.03 31.46
CA SER A 302 -14.29 -1.80 31.76
C SER A 302 -13.52 -1.22 30.56
N VAL A 303 -13.71 -1.80 29.38
CA VAL A 303 -13.05 -1.32 28.15
C VAL A 303 -13.59 0.05 27.75
N ARG A 304 -14.89 0.25 27.87
CA ARG A 304 -15.57 1.54 27.60
C ARG A 304 -15.03 2.65 28.50
N GLU A 305 -14.88 2.38 29.78
CA GLU A 305 -14.36 3.34 30.74
C GLU A 305 -12.87 3.64 30.47
N ALA A 306 -12.08 2.61 30.17
CA ALA A 306 -10.68 2.79 29.79
C ALA A 306 -10.53 3.66 28.53
N LEU A 307 -11.34 3.43 27.51
CA LEU A 307 -11.37 4.27 26.28
C LEU A 307 -11.71 5.74 26.59
N ARG A 308 -12.72 5.98 27.45
CA ARG A 308 -13.10 7.34 27.88
C ARG A 308 -11.94 8.04 28.59
N LYS A 309 -11.26 7.35 29.50
CA LYS A 309 -10.08 7.88 30.19
C LYS A 309 -8.96 8.19 29.22
N SER A 310 -8.68 7.30 28.26
CA SER A 310 -7.66 7.52 27.22
C SER A 310 -8.04 8.69 26.29
N HIS A 311 -9.34 8.87 26.00
CA HIS A 311 -9.81 10.06 25.26
C HIS A 311 -9.62 11.34 26.08
N LEU A 312 -9.91 11.29 27.39
CA LEU A 312 -9.71 12.44 28.29
C LEU A 312 -8.21 12.83 28.34
N LEU A 313 -7.30 11.88 28.25
CA LEU A 313 -5.87 12.15 28.17
C LEU A 313 -5.48 13.06 27.00
N LEU A 314 -6.17 12.97 25.86
CA LEU A 314 -5.94 13.88 24.74
C LEU A 314 -6.19 15.35 25.10
N ASN A 315 -7.18 15.59 25.97
CA ASN A 315 -7.52 16.91 26.45
C ASN A 315 -6.55 17.38 27.55
N ILE A 316 -6.13 16.49 28.46
CA ILE A 316 -5.14 16.77 29.50
C ILE A 316 -3.82 17.22 28.87
N LEU A 317 -3.34 16.47 27.86
CA LEU A 317 -2.07 16.76 27.18
C LEU A 317 -2.20 17.85 26.07
N LYS A 318 -3.38 18.47 25.92
CA LYS A 318 -3.61 19.46 24.86
C LYS A 318 -2.74 20.71 25.01
N ASP A 319 -2.54 21.16 26.24
CA ASP A 319 -1.80 22.37 26.58
C ASP A 319 -0.62 22.02 27.53
N PRO A 320 0.56 21.67 26.96
CA PRO A 320 1.72 21.28 27.77
C PRO A 320 2.24 22.39 28.69
N GLU A 321 2.01 23.65 28.38
CA GLU A 321 2.41 24.79 29.21
C GLU A 321 1.63 24.76 30.52
N LYS A 322 0.31 24.67 30.44
CA LYS A 322 -0.54 24.55 31.64
C LYS A 322 -0.24 23.28 32.42
N LEU A 323 0.09 22.20 31.72
CA LEU A 323 0.40 20.93 32.35
C LEU A 323 1.58 20.99 33.31
N LYS A 324 2.53 21.93 33.16
CA LYS A 324 3.66 22.12 34.09
C LYS A 324 3.22 22.43 35.51
N THR A 325 2.11 23.15 35.67
CA THR A 325 1.60 23.63 36.95
C THR A 325 0.37 22.85 37.47
N MET A 326 -0.18 21.96 36.64
CA MET A 326 -1.38 21.19 37.00
C MET A 326 -1.01 19.96 37.80
N SER A 327 -1.74 19.70 38.88
CA SER A 327 -1.69 18.43 39.61
C SER A 327 -2.86 17.55 39.16
N ILE A 328 -2.63 16.67 38.21
CA ILE A 328 -3.65 15.77 37.67
C ILE A 328 -3.19 14.33 37.84
N SER A 329 -4.05 13.50 38.41
CA SER A 329 -3.81 12.06 38.45
C SER A 329 -4.10 11.45 37.07
N VAL A 330 -3.11 10.79 36.48
CA VAL A 330 -3.20 10.03 35.25
C VAL A 330 -2.93 8.55 35.44
N ASP A 331 -2.79 8.11 36.69
CA ASP A 331 -2.46 6.72 37.01
C ASP A 331 -3.53 5.75 36.47
N GLY A 332 -3.05 4.67 35.89
CA GLY A 332 -3.89 3.65 35.28
C GLY A 332 -4.54 4.02 33.93
N ILE A 333 -4.33 5.24 33.40
CA ILE A 333 -4.86 5.62 32.09
C ILE A 333 -4.03 4.93 30.98
N ALA A 334 -4.69 4.16 30.11
CA ALA A 334 -4.06 3.53 28.97
C ALA A 334 -3.71 4.54 27.87
N LEU A 335 -2.61 4.31 27.16
CA LEU A 335 -2.24 5.13 26.02
C LEU A 335 -3.20 4.90 24.85
N PRO A 336 -3.62 5.93 24.12
CA PRO A 336 -4.57 5.81 23.00
C PRO A 336 -4.09 4.87 21.88
N TYR A 337 -2.81 4.77 21.65
CA TYR A 337 -2.17 3.95 20.62
C TYR A 337 -1.62 2.61 21.13
N ASP A 338 -1.58 2.40 22.44
CA ASP A 338 -1.14 1.16 23.09
C ASP A 338 -1.95 0.92 24.37
N PRO A 339 -3.11 0.27 24.29
CA PRO A 339 -3.98 0.04 25.45
C PRO A 339 -3.43 -0.94 26.50
N ASP A 340 -2.29 -1.60 26.20
CA ASP A 340 -1.59 -2.46 27.13
C ASP A 340 -0.51 -1.71 27.93
N CYS A 341 -0.27 -0.44 27.58
CA CYS A 341 0.64 0.45 28.28
C CYS A 341 -0.16 1.52 29.03
N THR A 342 -0.08 1.50 30.36
CA THR A 342 -0.77 2.46 31.22
C THR A 342 0.19 3.49 31.81
N LEU A 343 -0.28 4.72 31.95
CA LEU A 343 0.43 5.79 32.64
C LEU A 343 0.47 5.52 34.13
N LYS A 344 1.55 5.94 34.77
CA LYS A 344 1.69 6.07 36.23
C LYS A 344 1.64 7.52 36.64
N TYR A 345 2.51 8.34 36.06
CA TYR A 345 2.54 9.79 36.29
C TYR A 345 3.27 10.53 35.20
N ILE A 346 3.04 11.83 35.12
CA ILE A 346 3.72 12.75 34.23
C ILE A 346 4.86 13.44 35.01
N LEU A 347 6.02 13.58 34.38
CA LEU A 347 7.19 14.26 34.91
C LEU A 347 7.09 15.77 34.66
N HIS A 348 6.17 16.45 35.33
CA HIS A 348 5.77 17.83 35.09
C HIS A 348 6.95 18.82 35.03
N ALA A 349 7.91 18.70 35.97
CA ALA A 349 9.11 19.55 36.04
C ALA A 349 10.06 19.40 34.85
N GLN A 350 9.93 18.30 34.08
CA GLN A 350 10.77 18.03 32.90
C GLN A 350 10.08 18.34 31.57
N ILE A 351 8.85 18.83 31.60
CA ILE A 351 8.14 19.26 30.39
C ILE A 351 8.85 20.49 29.81
N LYS A 352 9.22 20.43 28.55
CA LYS A 352 9.94 21.52 27.89
C LYS A 352 9.56 21.64 26.42
N GLN A 353 9.62 22.86 25.91
CA GLN A 353 9.53 23.09 24.47
C GLN A 353 10.93 22.94 23.86
N LEU A 354 11.02 22.23 22.73
CA LEU A 354 12.28 22.04 22.03
C LEU A 354 12.54 23.19 21.03
N THR A 355 13.81 23.44 20.76
CA THR A 355 14.25 24.57 19.91
C THR A 355 14.23 24.29 18.41
N SER A 356 13.65 23.17 17.96
CA SER A 356 13.51 22.89 16.51
C SER A 356 12.52 23.84 15.82
N SER A 357 12.51 23.87 14.49
CA SER A 357 11.66 24.78 13.69
C SER A 357 10.17 24.68 14.03
N THR A 358 9.67 23.48 14.34
CA THR A 358 8.27 23.24 14.72
C THR A 358 7.99 23.40 16.21
N LYS A 359 9.02 23.69 17.02
CA LYS A 359 8.96 23.90 18.48
C LYS A 359 8.05 22.89 19.22
N PRO A 360 8.26 21.57 19.05
CA PRO A 360 7.39 20.58 19.70
C PRO A 360 7.61 20.59 21.21
N TRP A 361 6.60 20.15 21.94
CA TRP A 361 6.69 19.94 23.37
C TRP A 361 7.14 18.52 23.68
N ALA A 362 8.16 18.38 24.51
CA ALA A 362 8.56 17.10 25.09
C ALA A 362 7.84 16.91 26.44
N ILE A 363 7.06 15.86 26.52
CA ILE A 363 6.25 15.51 27.70
C ILE A 363 6.74 14.15 28.20
N PRO A 364 7.69 14.11 29.13
CA PRO A 364 8.17 12.85 29.71
C PRO A 364 7.16 12.31 30.70
N MET A 365 6.94 11.00 30.65
CA MET A 365 6.00 10.31 31.51
C MET A 365 6.50 8.92 31.89
N GLN A 366 6.10 8.45 33.06
CA GLN A 366 6.34 7.10 33.52
C GLN A 366 5.13 6.24 33.21
N THR A 367 5.38 5.07 32.64
CA THR A 367 4.35 4.09 32.25
C THR A 367 4.60 2.75 32.95
N SER A 368 3.66 1.82 32.74
CA SER A 368 3.81 0.42 33.18
C SER A 368 5.00 -0.30 32.53
N ARG A 369 5.45 0.18 31.34
CA ARG A 369 6.61 -0.40 30.61
C ARG A 369 7.90 0.39 30.77
N GLY A 370 7.91 1.42 31.60
CA GLY A 370 9.06 2.29 31.79
C GLY A 370 8.79 3.73 31.39
N ARG A 371 9.87 4.52 31.31
CA ARG A 371 9.79 5.92 30.89
C ARG A 371 9.59 6.01 29.38
N ILE A 372 8.69 6.89 28.98
CA ILE A 372 8.53 7.34 27.60
C ILE A 372 8.62 8.87 27.56
N ASP A 373 9.18 9.41 26.50
CA ASP A 373 9.19 10.85 26.22
C ASP A 373 8.31 11.09 24.95
N LEU A 374 7.18 11.76 25.15
CA LEU A 374 6.22 12.02 24.11
C LEU A 374 6.46 13.41 23.50
N LEU A 375 6.64 13.49 22.18
CA LEU A 375 6.69 14.76 21.47
C LEU A 375 5.29 15.14 20.98
N GLN A 376 4.75 16.23 21.50
CA GLN A 376 3.55 16.82 20.92
C GLN A 376 3.95 17.82 19.83
N LYS A 377 3.47 17.57 18.62
CA LYS A 377 3.71 18.38 17.43
C LYS A 377 2.43 19.05 16.95
N THR A 378 2.57 20.28 16.47
CA THR A 378 1.53 21.01 15.73
C THR A 378 1.80 20.80 14.25
N ASP A 379 1.47 19.61 13.74
CA ASP A 379 1.74 19.19 12.37
C ASP A 379 0.78 18.04 11.97
N ASP A 380 0.64 17.79 10.65
CA ASP A 380 -0.10 16.65 10.12
C ASP A 380 0.75 15.37 10.12
N LEU A 381 0.63 14.61 11.19
CA LEU A 381 1.40 13.38 11.38
C LEU A 381 0.87 12.14 10.64
N ARG A 382 -0.17 12.27 9.81
CA ARG A 382 -0.72 11.13 9.06
C ARG A 382 0.29 10.55 8.07
N LYS A 383 1.14 11.40 7.48
CA LYS A 383 2.22 10.98 6.58
C LYS A 383 3.31 10.23 7.34
N ASP A 384 3.73 10.76 8.49
CA ASP A 384 4.73 10.11 9.35
C ASP A 384 4.22 8.74 9.83
N ARG A 385 2.96 8.65 10.26
CA ARG A 385 2.33 7.38 10.63
C ARG A 385 2.32 6.39 9.45
N LEU A 386 2.03 6.87 8.23
CA LEU A 386 2.04 6.03 7.04
C LEU A 386 3.42 5.42 6.81
N VAL A 387 4.48 6.21 6.91
CA VAL A 387 5.87 5.73 6.75
C VAL A 387 6.18 4.65 7.80
N ILE A 388 5.93 4.91 9.09
CA ILE A 388 6.19 3.93 10.15
C ILE A 388 5.36 2.65 9.94
N THR A 389 4.10 2.78 9.56
CA THR A 389 3.23 1.65 9.27
C THR A 389 3.75 0.82 8.09
N THR A 390 4.27 1.50 7.05
CA THR A 390 4.90 0.82 5.90
C THR A 390 6.18 0.09 6.31
N MET A 391 7.01 0.68 7.17
CA MET A 391 8.21 0.02 7.70
C MET A 391 7.85 -1.23 8.51
N LYS A 392 6.80 -1.17 9.34
CA LYS A 392 6.27 -2.34 10.06
C LYS A 392 5.86 -3.45 9.09
N LEU A 393 5.16 -3.09 8.01
CA LEU A 393 4.77 -4.02 6.97
C LEU A 393 5.98 -4.67 6.30
N LEU A 394 6.96 -3.87 5.88
CA LEU A 394 8.18 -4.38 5.26
C LEU A 394 8.93 -5.35 6.19
N ARG A 395 8.98 -5.06 7.49
CA ARG A 395 9.58 -5.99 8.48
C ARG A 395 8.79 -7.29 8.64
N LEU A 396 7.46 -7.24 8.54
CA LEU A 396 6.64 -8.46 8.54
C LEU A 396 6.89 -9.33 7.31
N LEU A 397 7.24 -8.71 6.18
CA LEU A 397 7.58 -9.40 4.93
C LEU A 397 9.01 -9.92 4.92
N ASP A 398 9.94 -9.15 5.47
CA ASP A 398 11.36 -9.52 5.58
C ASP A 398 11.86 -9.23 7.01
N GLY A 399 11.89 -10.27 7.84
CA GLY A 399 12.34 -10.20 9.24
C GLY A 399 13.80 -9.78 9.42
N ARG A 400 14.59 -9.70 8.35
CA ARG A 400 15.97 -9.18 8.38
C ARG A 400 16.01 -7.66 8.49
N LEU A 401 14.94 -6.97 8.10
CA LEU A 401 14.86 -5.51 8.24
C LEU A 401 14.77 -5.13 9.72
N THR A 402 15.72 -4.32 10.16
CA THR A 402 15.81 -3.82 11.53
C THR A 402 15.55 -2.33 11.56
N TYR A 403 14.55 -1.90 12.32
CA TYR A 403 14.31 -0.51 12.65
C TYR A 403 13.84 -0.39 14.09
N HIS A 404 13.99 0.79 14.68
CA HIS A 404 13.41 1.06 15.99
C HIS A 404 11.92 1.35 15.84
N ASP A 405 11.10 0.49 16.47
CA ASP A 405 9.66 0.71 16.51
C ASP A 405 9.34 1.83 17.50
N TYR A 406 8.59 2.82 17.03
CA TYR A 406 8.05 3.89 17.86
C TYR A 406 6.67 4.28 17.34
N HIS A 407 5.88 4.94 18.18
CA HIS A 407 4.52 5.28 17.84
C HIS A 407 4.41 6.71 17.29
N VAL A 408 3.66 6.83 16.20
CA VAL A 408 3.21 8.10 15.64
C VAL A 408 1.70 8.11 15.69
N PHE A 409 1.13 9.00 16.48
CA PHE A 409 -0.30 9.07 16.74
C PHE A 409 -0.88 10.41 16.31
N PRO A 410 -1.44 10.53 15.09
CA PRO A 410 -2.21 11.69 14.67
C PRO A 410 -3.48 11.82 15.51
N ILE A 411 -3.70 12.99 16.10
CA ILE A 411 -4.92 13.29 16.88
C ILE A 411 -5.92 14.06 16.02
N THR A 412 -5.40 15.03 15.26
CA THR A 412 -6.13 15.80 14.27
C THR A 412 -5.29 15.94 13.01
N THR A 413 -5.80 16.64 12.00
CA THR A 413 -5.04 17.01 10.80
C THR A 413 -3.91 18.02 11.05
N THR A 414 -3.83 18.60 12.26
CA THR A 414 -2.85 19.65 12.61
C THR A 414 -2.12 19.36 13.91
N ARG A 415 -2.37 18.24 14.56
CA ARG A 415 -1.76 17.93 15.85
C ARG A 415 -1.64 16.41 16.03
N GLY A 416 -0.56 15.99 16.65
CA GLY A 416 -0.38 14.60 17.04
C GLY A 416 0.83 14.39 17.94
N TRP A 417 1.06 13.15 18.30
CA TRP A 417 2.13 12.71 19.18
C TRP A 417 3.11 11.81 18.45
N VAL A 418 4.38 11.95 18.79
CA VAL A 418 5.47 11.07 18.36
C VAL A 418 6.19 10.60 19.60
N GLU A 419 6.29 9.30 19.78
CA GLU A 419 7.10 8.71 20.86
C GLU A 419 8.58 8.84 20.50
N MET A 420 9.38 9.38 21.42
CA MET A 420 10.82 9.46 21.22
C MET A 420 11.47 8.09 21.39
N ILE A 421 12.38 7.77 20.50
CA ILE A 421 13.20 6.57 20.61
C ILE A 421 14.07 6.69 21.86
N PRO A 422 13.97 5.76 22.82
CA PRO A 422 14.75 5.82 24.06
C PRO A 422 16.25 5.73 23.75
N ASN A 423 17.06 6.40 24.58
CA ASN A 423 18.53 6.39 24.46
C ASN A 423 19.05 6.84 23.06
N SER A 424 18.29 7.65 22.37
CA SER A 424 18.66 8.21 21.07
C SER A 424 19.34 9.58 21.22
N LYS A 425 20.20 9.90 20.26
CA LYS A 425 20.83 11.21 20.13
C LYS A 425 20.82 11.65 18.69
N THR A 426 20.51 12.92 18.43
CA THR A 426 20.47 13.41 17.05
C THR A 426 21.88 13.46 16.45
N LEU A 427 21.99 13.24 15.14
CA LEU A 427 23.27 13.38 14.43
C LEU A 427 23.83 14.81 14.60
N TYR A 428 22.96 15.79 14.69
CA TYR A 428 23.34 17.19 14.95
C TYR A 428 24.06 17.34 16.28
N ASP A 429 23.51 16.75 17.36
CA ASP A 429 24.11 16.83 18.71
C ASP A 429 25.40 16.02 18.82
N ILE A 430 25.47 14.87 18.12
CA ILE A 430 26.73 14.10 18.05
C ILE A 430 27.83 14.92 17.37
N ARG A 431 27.51 15.55 16.23
CA ARG A 431 28.48 16.33 15.44
C ARG A 431 29.02 17.56 16.18
N LYS A 432 28.32 18.10 17.18
CA LYS A 432 28.84 19.20 18.02
C LYS A 432 30.03 18.78 18.89
N THR A 433 30.09 17.51 19.26
CA THR A 433 31.04 17.02 20.28
C THR A 433 32.00 15.94 19.74
N SER A 434 31.66 15.26 18.65
CA SER A 434 32.41 14.13 18.13
C SER A 434 32.08 13.82 16.68
N THR A 435 32.86 12.96 16.05
CA THR A 435 32.46 12.31 14.79
C THR A 435 31.48 11.18 15.08
N ILE A 436 30.62 10.85 14.10
CA ILE A 436 29.68 9.73 14.22
C ILE A 436 30.43 8.43 14.51
N GLN A 437 31.56 8.20 13.83
CA GLN A 437 32.39 7.01 14.03
C GLN A 437 32.93 6.92 15.47
N ASN A 438 33.51 7.97 15.99
CA ASN A 438 34.05 8.00 17.37
C ASN A 438 32.93 7.83 18.40
N TYR A 439 31.77 8.43 18.15
CA TYR A 439 30.60 8.26 19.01
C TYR A 439 30.15 6.79 19.06
N ILE A 440 30.01 6.12 17.94
CA ILE A 440 29.62 4.69 17.88
C ILE A 440 30.68 3.82 18.60
N ILE A 441 31.98 4.06 18.35
CA ILE A 441 33.06 3.32 18.99
C ILE A 441 33.04 3.50 20.52
N SER A 442 32.75 4.70 21.02
CA SER A 442 32.74 4.99 22.45
C SER A 442 31.73 4.14 23.25
N PHE A 443 30.62 3.75 22.61
CA PHE A 443 29.59 2.89 23.20
C PHE A 443 29.79 1.39 22.94
N ASN A 444 30.76 1.02 22.09
CA ASN A 444 30.95 -0.37 21.65
C ASN A 444 32.40 -0.78 21.73
N LYS A 445 33.05 -0.49 22.83
CA LYS A 445 34.51 -0.69 23.03
C LYS A 445 35.03 -2.10 22.72
N ASN A 446 34.17 -3.11 22.81
CA ASN A 446 34.53 -4.53 22.63
C ASN A 446 34.29 -5.05 21.19
N LYS A 447 33.87 -4.21 20.23
CA LYS A 447 33.60 -4.60 18.85
C LYS A 447 34.60 -3.94 17.90
N SER A 448 35.00 -4.65 16.83
CA SER A 448 35.88 -4.06 15.82
C SER A 448 35.19 -2.90 15.08
N SER A 449 35.95 -1.89 14.70
CA SER A 449 35.45 -0.71 13.97
C SER A 449 34.79 -1.08 12.65
N VAL A 450 35.24 -2.14 11.98
CA VAL A 450 34.67 -2.65 10.73
C VAL A 450 33.27 -3.21 10.96
N VAL A 451 33.08 -4.07 11.96
CA VAL A 451 31.77 -4.63 12.31
C VAL A 451 30.79 -3.53 12.71
N LEU A 452 31.24 -2.53 13.47
CA LEU A 452 30.38 -1.40 13.86
C LEU A 452 29.97 -0.54 12.68
N ARG A 453 30.89 -0.26 11.75
CA ARG A 453 30.60 0.46 10.51
C ARG A 453 29.56 -0.29 9.68
N ASP A 454 29.79 -1.58 9.44
CA ASP A 454 28.92 -2.37 8.59
C ASP A 454 27.51 -2.55 9.19
N THR A 455 27.43 -2.74 10.53
CA THR A 455 26.16 -2.75 11.25
C THR A 455 25.43 -1.42 11.13
N PHE A 456 26.15 -0.30 11.30
CA PHE A 456 25.56 1.03 11.16
C PHE A 456 25.06 1.29 9.73
N MET A 457 25.86 0.96 8.72
CA MET A 457 25.49 1.12 7.31
C MET A 457 24.26 0.27 6.96
N TYR A 458 24.24 -0.99 7.43
CA TYR A 458 23.09 -1.88 7.23
C TYR A 458 21.81 -1.30 7.90
N SER A 459 21.93 -0.83 9.14
CA SER A 459 20.80 -0.19 9.84
C SER A 459 20.32 1.06 9.12
N CYS A 460 21.23 1.92 8.64
CA CYS A 460 20.86 3.08 7.83
C CYS A 460 20.14 2.68 6.55
N ALA A 461 20.66 1.70 5.81
CA ALA A 461 20.02 1.20 4.58
C ALA A 461 18.62 0.64 4.86
N SER A 462 18.47 -0.15 5.94
CA SER A 462 17.16 -0.71 6.34
C SER A 462 16.12 0.38 6.73
N ASN A 463 16.57 1.57 7.13
CA ASN A 463 15.69 2.69 7.49
C ASN A 463 15.51 3.72 6.37
N CYS A 464 16.17 3.54 5.23
CA CYS A 464 16.05 4.40 4.04
C CYS A 464 15.13 3.81 2.96
N ILE A 465 14.67 2.57 3.14
CA ILE A 465 13.70 1.92 2.25
C ILE A 465 12.30 2.42 2.56
#